data_7a2acde7da528b1ed636c6ed53ef29ec
#
_entry.id   7a2acde7da528b1ed636c6ed53ef29ec
#
_cell.length_a   1.000
_cell.length_b   1.000
_cell.length_c   1.000
_cell.angle_alpha   90.00
_cell.angle_beta   90.00
_cell.angle_gamma   90.00
#
_symmetry.space_group_name_H-M   'P 1'
#
loop_
_entity.id
_entity.type
_entity.pdbx_description
1 polymer ?
#
loop_
_entity_poly.entity_id
_entity_poly.type
_entity_poly.pdbx_seq_one_letter_code
_entity_poly.pdbx_strand_id
1 'polypeptide(L)'
;MTTAVAFDVDAPWQKARSVALRPEPFGALVYHFGNRKLSFLKSKQLVAVVEALGDHPSAAATLTACGVTDAQRGAYAKALADLARSQMIERREIP
;
A
#
# COMPACT_ATOMS: atom_id res chain seq x y z
N MET A 1 -13.57 -8.07 -20.81
CA MET A 1 -13.84 -7.06 -19.82
C MET A 1 -12.78 -7.09 -18.73
N THR A 2 -12.22 -6.01 -18.48
CA THR A 2 -11.22 -5.92 -17.44
C THR A 2 -11.86 -5.59 -16.13
N THR A 3 -11.60 -6.39 -15.15
CA THR A 3 -12.01 -6.08 -13.83
C THR A 3 -10.88 -5.34 -13.17
N ALA A 4 -11.09 -4.10 -12.84
CA ALA A 4 -10.14 -3.42 -12.00
C ALA A 4 -10.06 -4.21 -10.70
N VAL A 5 -8.86 -4.42 -10.22
CA VAL A 5 -8.68 -5.05 -8.93
C VAL A 5 -9.22 -4.08 -7.90
N ALA A 6 -10.39 -4.39 -7.36
CA ALA A 6 -10.96 -3.57 -6.31
C ALA A 6 -10.11 -3.72 -5.06
N PHE A 7 -9.72 -2.61 -4.45
CA PHE A 7 -8.99 -2.68 -3.19
C PHE A 7 -9.95 -3.07 -2.08
N ASP A 8 -9.64 -4.17 -1.43
CA ASP A 8 -10.40 -4.68 -0.30
C ASP A 8 -9.54 -4.52 0.95
N VAL A 9 -9.94 -3.62 1.84
CA VAL A 9 -9.17 -3.33 3.03
C VAL A 9 -9.09 -4.53 3.98
N ASP A 10 -10.02 -5.46 3.87
CA ASP A 10 -10.03 -6.66 4.69
C ASP A 10 -9.23 -7.80 4.09
N ALA A 11 -8.68 -7.62 2.92
CA ALA A 11 -7.86 -8.63 2.26
C ALA A 11 -6.39 -8.50 2.64
N PRO A 12 -5.61 -9.56 2.44
CA PRO A 12 -4.17 -9.50 2.67
C PRO A 12 -3.46 -8.83 1.48
N TRP A 13 -2.60 -7.88 1.78
CA TRP A 13 -1.84 -7.13 0.78
C TRP A 13 -0.37 -7.13 1.13
N GLN A 14 0.46 -6.75 0.19
CA GLN A 14 1.89 -6.56 0.41
C GLN A 14 2.42 -5.54 -0.58
N LYS A 15 3.57 -4.96 -0.27
CA LYS A 15 4.30 -4.18 -1.25
C LYS A 15 4.59 -5.09 -2.44
N ALA A 16 4.35 -4.62 -3.66
CA ALA A 16 4.59 -5.43 -4.84
C ALA A 16 6.07 -5.80 -4.93
N ARG A 17 6.35 -7.02 -5.38
CA ARG A 17 7.71 -7.51 -5.48
C ARG A 17 8.54 -6.73 -6.49
N SER A 18 7.88 -6.12 -7.45
CA SER A 18 8.54 -5.37 -8.50
C SER A 18 8.70 -3.90 -8.19
N VAL A 19 8.54 -3.48 -6.93
CA VAL A 19 8.74 -2.08 -6.56
C VAL A 19 9.88 -1.93 -5.57
N ALA A 20 10.53 -0.77 -5.69
CA ALA A 20 11.52 -0.33 -4.71
C ALA A 20 11.03 0.96 -4.07
N LEU A 21 11.29 1.08 -2.77
CA LEU A 21 11.00 2.28 -2.02
C LEU A 21 12.29 3.04 -1.78
N ARG A 22 12.24 4.33 -2.06
CA ARG A 22 13.38 5.20 -1.80
C ARG A 22 12.96 6.21 -0.73
N PRO A 23 13.57 6.18 0.47
CA PRO A 23 13.23 7.13 1.52
C PRO A 23 13.52 8.57 1.09
N GLU A 24 12.59 9.46 1.42
CA GLU A 24 12.72 10.89 1.18
C GLU A 24 12.29 11.64 2.44
N PRO A 25 12.67 12.90 2.61
CA PRO A 25 12.25 13.66 3.79
C PRO A 25 10.73 13.73 3.97
N PHE A 26 9.95 13.73 2.87
CA PHE A 26 8.49 13.78 2.93
C PHE A 26 7.85 12.41 3.15
N GLY A 27 8.57 11.31 2.93
CA GLY A 27 8.03 9.96 2.99
C GLY A 27 8.86 9.02 2.14
N ALA A 28 8.41 8.71 0.92
CA ALA A 28 9.18 7.87 0.01
C ALA A 28 8.71 8.00 -1.43
N LEU A 29 9.60 7.67 -2.34
CA LEU A 29 9.25 7.40 -3.73
C LEU A 29 9.09 5.90 -3.89
N VAL A 30 8.10 5.50 -4.70
CA VAL A 30 7.89 4.09 -5.04
C VAL A 30 8.05 3.96 -6.54
N TYR A 31 8.99 3.12 -6.95
CA TYR A 31 9.24 2.87 -8.37
C TYR A 31 8.91 1.42 -8.70
N HIS A 32 8.10 1.22 -9.74
CA HIS A 32 7.73 -0.11 -10.21
C HIS A 32 8.56 -0.47 -11.42
N PHE A 33 9.38 -1.52 -11.29
CA PHE A 33 10.29 -1.92 -12.36
C PHE A 33 9.57 -2.48 -13.58
N GLY A 34 8.42 -3.10 -13.37
CA GLY A 34 7.66 -3.73 -14.45
C GLY A 34 6.94 -2.74 -15.34
N ASN A 35 6.11 -1.87 -14.74
CA ASN A 35 5.32 -0.90 -15.53
C ASN A 35 5.96 0.48 -15.59
N ARG A 36 7.09 0.67 -14.91
CA ARG A 36 7.88 1.91 -14.87
C ARG A 36 7.14 3.11 -14.30
N LYS A 37 6.09 2.85 -13.54
CA LYS A 37 5.36 3.93 -12.87
C LYS A 37 6.08 4.35 -11.62
N LEU A 38 5.86 5.61 -11.26
CA LEU A 38 6.43 6.21 -10.08
C LEU A 38 5.30 6.80 -9.25
N SER A 39 5.33 6.56 -7.96
CA SER A 39 4.35 7.11 -7.03
C SER A 39 5.06 7.72 -5.84
N PHE A 40 4.35 8.62 -5.16
CA PHE A 40 4.88 9.26 -3.95
C PHE A 40 4.06 8.81 -2.76
N LEU A 41 4.76 8.40 -1.69
CA LEU A 41 4.14 8.18 -0.40
C LEU A 41 4.40 9.44 0.42
N LYS A 42 3.34 10.20 0.69
CA LYS A 42 3.48 11.58 1.17
C LYS A 42 3.55 11.69 2.69
N SER A 43 3.77 10.60 3.39
CA SER A 43 4.01 10.63 4.82
C SER A 43 4.82 9.42 5.23
N LYS A 44 5.58 9.58 6.31
CA LYS A 44 6.35 8.47 6.86
C LYS A 44 5.44 7.39 7.43
N GLN A 45 4.27 7.77 7.92
CA GLN A 45 3.29 6.80 8.41
C GLN A 45 2.77 5.94 7.26
N LEU A 46 2.50 6.52 6.10
CA LEU A 46 2.07 5.75 4.94
C LEU A 46 3.17 4.80 4.47
N VAL A 47 4.42 5.23 4.51
CA VAL A 47 5.56 4.36 4.20
C VAL A 47 5.57 3.16 5.15
N ALA A 48 5.40 3.40 6.45
CA ALA A 48 5.37 2.32 7.43
C ALA A 48 4.22 1.34 7.14
N VAL A 49 3.06 1.85 6.75
CA VAL A 49 1.91 1.00 6.41
C VAL A 49 2.25 0.12 5.21
N VAL A 50 2.77 0.69 4.15
CA VAL A 50 3.09 -0.06 2.93
C VAL A 50 4.13 -1.14 3.23
N GLU A 51 5.15 -0.81 3.99
CA GLU A 51 6.19 -1.78 4.32
C GLU A 51 5.69 -2.89 5.24
N ALA A 52 4.72 -2.60 6.10
CA ALA A 52 4.20 -3.56 7.06
C ALA A 52 3.06 -4.41 6.53
N LEU A 53 2.52 -4.09 5.34
CA LEU A 53 1.35 -4.80 4.79
C LEU A 53 1.54 -6.32 4.79
N GLY A 54 2.73 -6.78 4.45
CA GLY A 54 3.02 -8.21 4.37
C GLY A 54 3.08 -8.90 5.71
N ASP A 55 3.12 -8.16 6.81
CA ASP A 55 3.28 -8.71 8.16
C ASP A 55 1.95 -8.87 8.90
N HIS A 56 0.84 -8.47 8.28
CA HIS A 56 -0.47 -8.49 8.92
C HIS A 56 -1.49 -9.21 8.04
N PRO A 57 -2.56 -9.76 8.63
CA PRO A 57 -3.53 -10.55 7.86
C PRO A 57 -4.39 -9.72 6.91
N SER A 58 -4.47 -8.41 7.11
CA SER A 58 -5.25 -7.55 6.24
C SER A 58 -4.68 -6.15 6.24
N ALA A 59 -5.05 -5.35 5.24
CA ALA A 59 -4.67 -3.95 5.22
C ALA A 59 -5.26 -3.22 6.44
N ALA A 60 -6.50 -3.55 6.81
CA ALA A 60 -7.13 -2.94 8.00
C ALA A 60 -6.31 -3.21 9.26
N ALA A 61 -5.85 -4.44 9.45
CA ALA A 61 -5.01 -4.78 10.59
C ALA A 61 -3.69 -3.99 10.54
N THR A 62 -3.13 -3.81 9.36
CA THR A 62 -1.90 -3.02 9.19
C THR A 62 -2.12 -1.57 9.59
N LEU A 63 -3.23 -0.98 9.17
CA LEU A 63 -3.55 0.41 9.53
C LEU A 63 -3.63 0.56 11.04
N THR A 64 -4.30 -0.36 11.71
CA THR A 64 -4.40 -0.35 13.16
C THR A 64 -3.03 -0.47 13.82
N ALA A 65 -2.23 -1.43 13.35
CA ALA A 65 -0.89 -1.65 13.90
C ALA A 65 0.03 -0.46 13.73
N CYS A 66 -0.14 0.30 12.65
CA CYS A 66 0.68 1.46 12.37
C CYS A 66 0.15 2.75 13.01
N GLY A 67 -0.89 2.65 13.82
CA GLY A 67 -1.40 3.81 14.56
C GLY A 67 -2.26 4.75 13.75
N VAL A 68 -2.83 4.29 12.64
CA VAL A 68 -3.73 5.11 11.84
C VAL A 68 -5.04 5.28 12.61
N THR A 69 -5.42 6.52 12.85
CA THR A 69 -6.65 6.82 13.60
C THR A 69 -7.88 6.62 12.74
N ASP A 70 -9.05 6.54 13.38
CA ASP A 70 -10.30 6.42 12.65
C ASP A 70 -10.51 7.60 11.70
N ALA A 71 -10.10 8.80 12.12
CA ALA A 71 -10.20 9.98 11.28
C ALA A 71 -9.33 9.89 10.02
N GLN A 72 -8.22 9.16 10.10
CA GLN A 72 -7.29 9.02 8.98
C GLN A 72 -7.61 7.83 8.07
N ARG A 73 -8.43 6.87 8.55
CA ARG A 73 -8.62 5.61 7.83
C ARG A 73 -9.13 5.79 6.42
N GLY A 74 -10.09 6.67 6.21
CA GLY A 74 -10.64 6.89 4.88
C GLY A 74 -9.58 7.34 3.89
N ALA A 75 -8.76 8.31 4.30
CA ALA A 75 -7.69 8.83 3.44
C ALA A 75 -6.63 7.77 3.17
N TYR A 76 -6.28 6.99 4.19
CA TYR A 76 -5.27 5.93 4.01
C TYR A 76 -5.80 4.79 3.14
N ALA A 77 -7.07 4.41 3.32
CA ALA A 77 -7.68 3.39 2.48
C ALA A 77 -7.71 3.85 1.02
N LYS A 78 -8.01 5.12 0.78
CA LYS A 78 -7.98 5.66 -0.57
C LYS A 78 -6.57 5.66 -1.16
N ALA A 79 -5.57 6.02 -0.36
CA ALA A 79 -4.19 6.00 -0.81
C ALA A 79 -3.77 4.58 -1.19
N LEU A 80 -4.12 3.60 -0.37
CA LEU A 80 -3.81 2.20 -0.67
C LEU A 80 -4.54 1.72 -1.91
N ALA A 81 -5.80 2.14 -2.11
CA ALA A 81 -6.54 1.80 -3.32
C ALA A 81 -5.86 2.36 -4.57
N ASP A 82 -5.35 3.59 -4.50
CA ASP A 82 -4.61 4.17 -5.60
C ASP A 82 -3.33 3.40 -5.89
N LEU A 83 -2.63 2.98 -4.83
CA LEU A 83 -1.42 2.18 -4.98
C LEU A 83 -1.73 0.81 -5.59
N ALA A 84 -2.87 0.22 -5.23
CA ALA A 84 -3.28 -1.06 -5.82
C ALA A 84 -3.55 -0.90 -7.32
N ARG A 85 -4.23 0.18 -7.72
CA ARG A 85 -4.48 0.44 -9.14
C ARG A 85 -3.19 0.64 -9.92
N SER A 86 -2.19 1.23 -9.32
CA SER A 86 -0.88 1.43 -9.95
C SER A 86 0.03 0.23 -9.81
N GLN A 87 -0.48 -0.83 -9.18
CA GLN A 87 0.28 -2.06 -8.95
C GLN A 87 1.50 -1.88 -8.05
N MET A 88 1.47 -0.86 -7.21
CA MET A 88 2.52 -0.64 -6.23
C MET A 88 2.38 -1.56 -5.02
N ILE A 89 1.15 -1.99 -4.73
CA ILE A 89 0.87 -3.06 -3.77
C ILE A 89 0.07 -4.14 -4.48
N GLU A 90 0.17 -5.37 -3.97
CA GLU A 90 -0.47 -6.53 -4.59
C GLU A 90 -1.10 -7.42 -3.54
N ARG A 91 -2.08 -8.22 -3.95
CA ARG A 91 -2.69 -9.19 -3.07
C ARG A 91 -1.70 -10.28 -2.74
N ARG A 92 -1.67 -10.68 -1.47
CA ARG A 92 -0.92 -11.87 -1.07
C ARG A 92 -1.79 -13.09 -1.21
N GLU A 93 -1.19 -14.17 -1.65
CA GLU A 93 -1.85 -15.46 -1.56
C GLU A 93 -1.59 -16.05 -0.19
N ILE A 94 -2.66 -16.47 0.45
CA ILE A 94 -2.54 -17.15 1.74
C ILE A 94 -2.91 -18.60 1.48
N PRO A 95 -1.99 -19.52 1.78
CA PRO A 95 -2.26 -20.96 1.59
C PRO A 95 -3.43 -21.43 2.41
#